data_11e3a13f4ee00efa00b315e2580ec61f
#
_entry.id   11e3a13f4ee00efa00b315e2580ec61f
#
_cell.length_a   1.000
_cell.length_b   1.000
_cell.length_c   1.000
_cell.angle_alpha   90.00
_cell.angle_beta   90.00
_cell.angle_gamma   90.00
#
_symmetry.space_group_name_H-M   'P 1'
#
loop_
_entity.id
_entity.type
_entity.pdbx_description
1 polymer ?
#
loop_
_entity_poly.entity_id
_entity_poly.type
_entity_poly.pdbx_seq_one_letter_code
_entity_poly.pdbx_strand_id
1 'polypeptide(L)'
;MNKKQKKVLIRIIAAVVLLIALAFVPAEGWLQFALYMLPYLVIGYDILKKAVKGILNRQVFDENFLMAVATIGAIALGDYKEGVAVMLFYQIGELFQSYAVGKSRRNISELMDIRPDYANVEQDGELVQVDPDEVEIGTVILVKPGEKIPIDGIVVEGASSLNTSALTGESLPREAKEGDEVISGCINMTGLLKIRTTKEFGESTVSKILELVENSSSRKSRSENFISKFARIYTPAVCYGAVALALIPPIVRMVFMGLPADFGTWIYRALTFLVISCPCALVISIPLSFFAGIGGASKEGVLVKGSNYLETLSKTKYVVFDKTGTMTQGVFEVSGIYPAALSKEEVVEYAACAESYSSHPISKSLQKAYGKEIDKNRVTEVKEISGKGVTAQVDGRLVAAGNGKLMDQLGVPYTVCNEVGTLVYVAVDGRFAGCILISDLLKPHAKEAIAALKNAGVTRTVMLTGDTKRVADAVAAELGIHEVCSELLPADKVSKVEELLARKSGKEKLAFVGDGINDAPVLSRADIGIAMGALGSDAAIEAADIVLMDDDPLKIAKAIRISRKCIRIVYENIYFAIGIKVICLILGALGIANMWAAIFADVGVMVIAVLNAIRALFVKRL
;
A
#
# COMPACT_ATOMS: atom_id res chain seq x y z
N MET A 1 -8.75 -16.15 18.98
CA MET A 1 -8.38 -17.54 18.58
C MET A 1 -9.56 -18.19 17.88
N ASN A 2 -9.34 -18.79 16.71
CA ASN A 2 -10.37 -19.53 15.99
C ASN A 2 -10.58 -20.95 16.59
N LYS A 3 -11.64 -21.67 16.15
CA LYS A 3 -11.97 -23.02 16.65
C LYS A 3 -10.81 -24.03 16.51
N LYS A 4 -9.99 -23.92 15.45
CA LYS A 4 -8.85 -24.78 15.19
C LYS A 4 -7.70 -24.52 16.17
N GLN A 5 -7.39 -23.24 16.42
CA GLN A 5 -6.36 -22.82 17.38
C GLN A 5 -6.72 -23.23 18.83
N LYS A 6 -8.00 -23.13 19.21
CA LYS A 6 -8.47 -23.59 20.52
C LYS A 6 -8.27 -25.11 20.70
N LYS A 7 -8.53 -25.91 19.66
CA LYS A 7 -8.28 -27.37 19.70
C LYS A 7 -6.80 -27.70 19.90
N VAL A 8 -5.89 -26.99 19.19
CA VAL A 8 -4.43 -27.18 19.35
C VAL A 8 -4.00 -26.78 20.76
N LEU A 9 -4.48 -25.66 21.30
CA LEU A 9 -4.18 -25.24 22.67
C LEU A 9 -4.60 -26.28 23.71
N ILE A 10 -5.80 -26.85 23.59
CA ILE A 10 -6.28 -27.91 24.49
C ILE A 10 -5.36 -29.13 24.44
N ARG A 11 -4.90 -29.53 23.25
CA ARG A 11 -3.96 -30.65 23.07
C ARG A 11 -2.60 -30.35 23.69
N ILE A 12 -2.09 -29.14 23.56
CA ILE A 12 -0.85 -28.68 24.22
C ILE A 12 -1.00 -28.80 25.73
N ILE A 13 -2.08 -28.26 26.31
CA ILE A 13 -2.34 -28.32 27.75
C ILE A 13 -2.44 -29.77 28.20
N ALA A 14 -3.18 -30.61 27.50
CA ALA A 14 -3.32 -32.03 27.83
C ALA A 14 -1.95 -32.77 27.82
N ALA A 15 -1.13 -32.50 26.79
CA ALA A 15 0.20 -33.11 26.71
C ALA A 15 1.14 -32.62 27.83
N VAL A 16 1.08 -31.35 28.20
CA VAL A 16 1.86 -30.79 29.34
C VAL A 16 1.43 -31.45 30.64
N VAL A 17 0.14 -31.56 30.91
CA VAL A 17 -0.38 -32.22 32.12
C VAL A 17 0.06 -33.68 32.19
N LEU A 18 -0.04 -34.40 31.04
CA LEU A 18 0.45 -35.80 30.97
C LEU A 18 1.95 -35.89 31.22
N LEU A 19 2.78 -34.99 30.65
CA LEU A 19 4.22 -34.98 30.87
C LEU A 19 4.57 -34.73 32.34
N ILE A 20 3.89 -33.77 32.99
CA ILE A 20 4.08 -33.49 34.43
C ILE A 20 3.68 -34.71 35.25
N ALA A 21 2.55 -35.33 34.97
CA ALA A 21 2.11 -36.54 35.67
C ALA A 21 3.12 -37.70 35.53
N LEU A 22 3.64 -37.89 34.30
CA LEU A 22 4.65 -38.94 34.02
C LEU A 22 6.01 -38.67 34.67
N ALA A 23 6.34 -37.42 35.01
CA ALA A 23 7.57 -37.10 35.73
C ALA A 23 7.60 -37.71 37.15
N PHE A 24 6.43 -37.98 37.74
CA PHE A 24 6.28 -38.59 39.07
C PHE A 24 6.06 -40.11 39.04
N VAL A 25 5.95 -40.71 37.86
CA VAL A 25 5.75 -42.17 37.74
C VAL A 25 7.09 -42.84 37.43
N PRO A 26 7.64 -43.65 38.36
CA PRO A 26 8.85 -44.41 38.10
C PRO A 26 8.51 -45.58 37.17
N ALA A 27 8.77 -45.40 35.87
CA ALA A 27 8.57 -46.42 34.87
C ALA A 27 9.86 -46.65 34.08
N GLU A 28 10.19 -47.89 33.80
CA GLU A 28 11.38 -48.29 33.04
C GLU A 28 11.00 -49.22 31.88
N GLY A 29 11.85 -49.26 30.84
CA GLY A 29 11.72 -50.15 29.70
C GLY A 29 10.45 -49.91 28.87
N TRP A 30 9.75 -50.98 28.52
CA TRP A 30 8.56 -50.92 27.64
C TRP A 30 7.39 -50.14 28.24
N LEU A 31 7.27 -50.12 29.57
CA LEU A 31 6.21 -49.34 30.20
C LEU A 31 6.48 -47.83 30.05
N GLN A 32 7.73 -47.41 30.19
CA GLN A 32 8.13 -46.02 29.98
C GLN A 32 7.85 -45.59 28.52
N PHE A 33 8.25 -46.42 27.54
CA PHE A 33 7.93 -46.17 26.12
C PHE A 33 6.44 -46.00 25.91
N ALA A 34 5.60 -46.93 26.35
CA ALA A 34 4.15 -46.89 26.15
C ALA A 34 3.52 -45.66 26.80
N LEU A 35 3.95 -45.25 27.97
CA LEU A 35 3.46 -44.09 28.71
C LEU A 35 3.83 -42.76 28.00
N TYR A 36 5.05 -42.61 27.47
CA TYR A 36 5.46 -41.41 26.73
C TYR A 36 4.88 -41.34 25.30
N MET A 37 4.52 -42.49 24.71
CA MET A 37 3.83 -42.51 23.42
C MET A 37 2.44 -41.87 23.49
N LEU A 38 1.76 -41.87 24.64
CA LEU A 38 0.45 -41.26 24.82
C LEU A 38 0.51 -39.73 24.59
N PRO A 39 1.27 -38.93 25.34
CA PRO A 39 1.39 -37.49 25.06
C PRO A 39 2.01 -37.20 23.71
N TYR A 40 2.93 -38.03 23.19
CA TYR A 40 3.51 -37.88 21.86
C TYR A 40 2.46 -37.94 20.75
N LEU A 41 1.57 -38.94 20.81
CA LEU A 41 0.49 -39.08 19.83
C LEU A 41 -0.58 -37.98 19.97
N VAL A 42 -0.92 -37.61 21.22
CA VAL A 42 -1.88 -36.51 21.46
C VAL A 42 -1.40 -35.21 20.84
N ILE A 43 -0.12 -34.87 20.98
CA ILE A 43 0.44 -33.61 20.49
C ILE A 43 0.86 -33.69 19.02
N GLY A 44 1.42 -34.83 18.58
CA GLY A 44 2.11 -34.99 17.29
C GLY A 44 1.25 -35.51 16.15
N TYR A 45 0.04 -36.02 16.40
CA TYR A 45 -0.80 -36.69 15.39
C TYR A 45 -0.94 -35.92 14.07
N ASP A 46 -1.19 -34.62 14.14
CA ASP A 46 -1.39 -33.78 12.94
C ASP A 46 -0.08 -33.52 12.19
N ILE A 47 1.04 -33.40 12.90
CA ILE A 47 2.38 -33.24 12.30
C ILE A 47 2.78 -34.52 11.59
N LEU A 48 2.63 -35.68 12.25
CA LEU A 48 2.91 -36.98 11.65
C LEU A 48 2.05 -37.22 10.42
N LYS A 49 0.75 -36.89 10.48
CA LYS A 49 -0.17 -36.99 9.32
C LYS A 49 0.27 -36.07 8.19
N LYS A 50 0.69 -34.82 8.48
CA LYS A 50 1.20 -33.90 7.45
C LYS A 50 2.50 -34.43 6.85
N ALA A 51 3.44 -34.93 7.65
CA ALA A 51 4.70 -35.50 7.19
C ALA A 51 4.46 -36.68 6.23
N VAL A 52 3.59 -37.64 6.59
CA VAL A 52 3.22 -38.78 5.72
C VAL A 52 2.57 -38.28 4.41
N LYS A 53 1.65 -37.31 4.50
CA LYS A 53 1.02 -36.73 3.31
C LYS A 53 2.03 -36.00 2.43
N GLY A 54 3.03 -35.31 3.02
CA GLY A 54 4.14 -34.66 2.30
C GLY A 54 4.97 -35.69 1.51
N ILE A 55 5.32 -36.82 2.13
CA ILE A 55 6.04 -37.92 1.48
C ILE A 55 5.23 -38.46 0.29
N LEU A 56 3.94 -38.73 0.49
CA LEU A 56 3.05 -39.25 -0.58
C LEU A 56 2.91 -38.26 -1.75
N ASN A 57 2.93 -36.97 -1.47
CA ASN A 57 2.86 -35.89 -2.48
C ASN A 57 4.23 -35.51 -3.07
N ARG A 58 5.29 -36.28 -2.82
CA ARG A 58 6.68 -36.01 -3.26
C ARG A 58 7.28 -34.69 -2.73
N GLN A 59 6.73 -34.17 -1.65
CA GLN A 59 7.27 -33.02 -0.92
C GLN A 59 7.97 -33.51 0.36
N VAL A 60 9.04 -34.30 0.17
CA VAL A 60 9.67 -35.08 1.25
C VAL A 60 10.42 -34.18 2.26
N PHE A 61 10.93 -33.02 1.83
CA PHE A 61 11.80 -32.18 2.66
C PHE A 61 11.04 -30.94 3.19
N ASP A 62 9.90 -31.16 3.87
CA ASP A 62 9.20 -30.08 4.59
C ASP A 62 9.56 -30.07 6.09
N GLU A 63 9.14 -29.02 6.78
CA GLU A 63 9.38 -28.84 8.20
C GLU A 63 8.72 -29.93 9.05
N ASN A 64 7.54 -30.42 8.66
CA ASN A 64 6.84 -31.46 9.38
C ASN A 64 7.58 -32.81 9.28
N PHE A 65 8.17 -33.10 8.12
CA PHE A 65 9.01 -34.27 7.90
C PHE A 65 10.27 -34.22 8.79
N LEU A 66 10.98 -33.08 8.80
CA LEU A 66 12.18 -32.92 9.64
C LEU A 66 11.88 -33.14 11.12
N MET A 67 10.77 -32.56 11.61
CA MET A 67 10.34 -32.71 12.99
C MET A 67 9.91 -34.15 13.32
N ALA A 68 9.20 -34.82 12.40
CA ALA A 68 8.82 -36.22 12.57
C ALA A 68 10.04 -37.13 12.64
N VAL A 69 11.01 -36.98 11.73
CA VAL A 69 12.26 -37.76 11.73
C VAL A 69 13.05 -37.53 13.01
N ALA A 70 13.22 -36.28 13.44
CA ALA A 70 13.97 -35.93 14.64
C ALA A 70 13.34 -36.53 15.91
N THR A 71 12.01 -36.42 16.06
CA THR A 71 11.31 -36.91 17.25
C THR A 71 11.18 -38.41 17.30
N ILE A 72 10.93 -39.07 16.17
CA ILE A 72 10.93 -40.55 16.05
C ILE A 72 12.34 -41.08 16.32
N GLY A 73 13.37 -40.41 15.78
CA GLY A 73 14.77 -40.78 16.03
C GLY A 73 15.18 -40.67 17.51
N ALA A 74 14.78 -39.61 18.20
CA ALA A 74 15.01 -39.44 19.63
C ALA A 74 14.33 -40.57 20.42
N ILE A 75 13.09 -40.90 20.10
CA ILE A 75 12.35 -42.02 20.71
C ILE A 75 13.06 -43.37 20.46
N ALA A 76 13.58 -43.60 19.25
CA ALA A 76 14.30 -44.80 18.89
C ALA A 76 15.63 -44.95 19.62
N LEU A 77 16.27 -43.82 19.99
CA LEU A 77 17.48 -43.82 20.86
C LEU A 77 17.17 -43.99 22.34
N GLY A 78 15.89 -44.04 22.74
CA GLY A 78 15.47 -44.17 24.14
C GLY A 78 15.23 -42.86 24.87
N ASP A 79 15.41 -41.70 24.19
CA ASP A 79 15.21 -40.36 24.73
C ASP A 79 13.75 -39.92 24.62
N TYR A 80 12.83 -40.70 25.21
CA TYR A 80 11.39 -40.49 25.11
C TYR A 80 10.95 -39.11 25.57
N LYS A 81 11.56 -38.61 26.69
CA LYS A 81 11.26 -37.29 27.27
C LYS A 81 11.58 -36.17 26.26
N GLU A 82 12.74 -36.26 25.63
CA GLU A 82 13.17 -35.28 24.62
C GLU A 82 12.30 -35.33 23.38
N GLY A 83 12.00 -36.50 22.85
CA GLY A 83 11.14 -36.64 21.68
C GLY A 83 9.75 -36.00 21.86
N VAL A 84 9.12 -36.20 23.04
CA VAL A 84 7.82 -35.58 23.37
C VAL A 84 7.96 -34.05 23.55
N ALA A 85 9.01 -33.63 24.25
CA ALA A 85 9.24 -32.21 24.49
C ALA A 85 9.50 -31.42 23.21
N VAL A 86 10.29 -31.97 22.28
CA VAL A 86 10.54 -31.41 20.96
C VAL A 86 9.22 -31.18 20.22
N MET A 87 8.36 -32.21 20.18
CA MET A 87 7.05 -32.14 19.53
C MET A 87 6.14 -31.11 20.20
N LEU A 88 6.19 -31.00 21.53
CA LEU A 88 5.43 -30.06 22.32
C LEU A 88 5.84 -28.60 22.00
N PHE A 89 7.13 -28.29 22.06
CA PHE A 89 7.64 -26.94 21.77
C PHE A 89 7.37 -26.56 20.32
N TYR A 90 7.52 -27.49 19.39
CA TYR A 90 7.16 -27.23 17.99
C TYR A 90 5.69 -26.86 17.85
N GLN A 91 4.76 -27.58 18.50
CA GLN A 91 3.33 -27.26 18.47
C GLN A 91 3.00 -25.91 19.13
N ILE A 92 3.72 -25.55 20.20
CA ILE A 92 3.60 -24.23 20.81
C ILE A 92 4.03 -23.15 19.80
N GLY A 93 5.14 -23.37 19.11
CA GLY A 93 5.61 -22.49 18.03
C GLY A 93 4.60 -22.34 16.89
N GLU A 94 4.06 -23.45 16.38
CA GLU A 94 3.02 -23.47 15.34
C GLU A 94 1.75 -22.72 15.77
N LEU A 95 1.32 -22.92 17.02
CA LEU A 95 0.17 -22.20 17.57
C LEU A 95 0.42 -20.69 17.64
N PHE A 96 1.59 -20.28 18.16
CA PHE A 96 2.00 -18.89 18.25
C PHE A 96 2.06 -18.25 16.85
N GLN A 97 2.67 -18.93 15.88
CA GLN A 97 2.72 -18.54 14.49
C GLN A 97 1.31 -18.31 13.91
N SER A 98 0.46 -19.32 14.02
CA SER A 98 -0.92 -19.26 13.52
C SER A 98 -1.72 -18.12 14.17
N TYR A 99 -1.48 -17.87 15.45
CA TYR A 99 -2.11 -16.77 16.17
C TYR A 99 -1.58 -15.40 15.73
N ALA A 100 -0.26 -15.24 15.63
CA ALA A 100 0.39 -13.98 15.23
C ALA A 100 0.02 -13.58 13.81
N VAL A 101 0.09 -14.53 12.85
CA VAL A 101 -0.32 -14.30 11.46
C VAL A 101 -1.81 -13.99 11.37
N GLY A 102 -2.65 -14.73 12.09
CA GLY A 102 -4.09 -14.51 12.12
C GLY A 102 -4.47 -13.17 12.77
N LYS A 103 -3.74 -12.71 13.78
CA LYS A 103 -3.93 -11.41 14.42
C LYS A 103 -3.47 -10.27 13.50
N SER A 104 -2.32 -10.44 12.84
CA SER A 104 -1.82 -9.44 11.88
C SER A 104 -2.78 -9.26 10.70
N ARG A 105 -3.30 -10.36 10.13
CA ARG A 105 -4.31 -10.29 9.07
C ARG A 105 -5.61 -9.64 9.55
N ARG A 106 -6.06 -9.94 10.78
CA ARG A 106 -7.25 -9.30 11.36
C ARG A 106 -7.03 -7.83 11.68
N ASN A 107 -5.87 -7.46 12.19
CA ASN A 107 -5.56 -6.04 12.42
C ASN A 107 -5.56 -5.25 11.10
N ILE A 108 -5.18 -5.85 9.97
CA ILE A 108 -5.31 -5.24 8.65
C ILE A 108 -6.79 -5.16 8.24
N SER A 109 -7.56 -6.20 8.50
CA SER A 109 -9.01 -6.23 8.25
C SER A 109 -9.80 -5.31 9.21
N GLU A 110 -9.39 -5.19 10.48
CA GLU A 110 -9.98 -4.27 11.48
C GLU A 110 -9.55 -2.80 11.24
N LEU A 111 -8.37 -2.58 10.62
CA LEU A 111 -7.98 -1.29 10.07
C LEU A 111 -8.83 -0.91 8.85
N MET A 112 -9.45 -1.88 8.25
CA MET A 112 -10.38 -1.80 7.13
C MET A 112 -11.81 -2.11 7.59
N ASP A 113 -12.15 -1.83 8.84
CA ASP A 113 -13.54 -1.77 9.30
C ASP A 113 -14.26 -0.54 8.67
N ILE A 114 -14.00 -0.40 7.35
CA ILE A 114 -14.67 0.56 6.48
C ILE A 114 -15.87 -0.09 5.77
N ARG A 115 -15.96 -1.43 5.73
CA ARG A 115 -17.10 -2.11 5.10
C ARG A 115 -18.39 -1.79 5.88
N PRO A 116 -19.40 -1.26 5.24
CA PRO A 116 -20.72 -1.11 5.82
C PRO A 116 -21.39 -2.47 5.97
N ASP A 117 -22.11 -2.66 7.08
CA ASP A 117 -22.82 -3.92 7.33
C ASP A 117 -24.20 -3.95 6.65
N TYR A 118 -24.80 -2.78 6.38
CA TYR A 118 -26.13 -2.62 5.79
C TYR A 118 -26.29 -1.26 5.10
N ALA A 119 -27.31 -1.15 4.26
CA ALA A 119 -27.85 0.10 3.73
C ALA A 119 -29.30 0.28 4.20
N ASN A 120 -29.69 1.51 4.60
CA ASN A 120 -31.09 1.80 4.89
C ASN A 120 -31.75 2.33 3.61
N VAL A 121 -32.74 1.61 3.10
CA VAL A 121 -33.53 1.98 1.90
C VAL A 121 -34.96 2.24 2.32
N GLU A 122 -35.60 3.26 1.76
CA GLU A 122 -37.01 3.54 1.97
C GLU A 122 -37.84 2.70 0.99
N GLN A 123 -38.62 1.74 1.52
CA GLN A 123 -39.54 0.90 0.76
C GLN A 123 -40.95 1.06 1.36
N ASP A 124 -41.89 1.43 0.52
CA ASP A 124 -43.30 1.63 0.93
C ASP A 124 -43.52 2.58 2.14
N GLY A 125 -42.61 3.55 2.32
CA GLY A 125 -42.64 4.52 3.42
C GLY A 125 -42.03 4.02 4.74
N GLU A 126 -41.50 2.81 4.79
CA GLU A 126 -40.73 2.27 5.90
C GLU A 126 -39.25 2.14 5.56
N LEU A 127 -38.38 2.35 6.57
CA LEU A 127 -36.95 2.17 6.43
C LEU A 127 -36.58 0.69 6.65
N VAL A 128 -36.12 0.04 5.59
CA VAL A 128 -35.69 -1.35 5.61
C VAL A 128 -34.16 -1.41 5.52
N GLN A 129 -33.54 -2.22 6.37
CA GLN A 129 -32.12 -2.53 6.27
C GLN A 129 -31.92 -3.68 5.29
N VAL A 130 -31.14 -3.43 4.23
CA VAL A 130 -30.80 -4.40 3.20
C VAL A 130 -29.28 -4.60 3.15
N ASP A 131 -28.82 -5.72 2.59
CA ASP A 131 -27.41 -5.91 2.29
C ASP A 131 -27.00 -4.89 1.22
N PRO A 132 -25.86 -4.19 1.37
CA PRO A 132 -25.37 -3.26 0.35
C PRO A 132 -25.23 -3.88 -1.05
N ASP A 133 -24.98 -5.19 -1.14
CA ASP A 133 -24.91 -5.92 -2.42
C ASP A 133 -26.26 -6.01 -3.16
N GLU A 134 -27.39 -5.76 -2.47
CA GLU A 134 -28.75 -5.80 -3.02
C GLU A 134 -29.24 -4.41 -3.50
N VAL A 135 -28.44 -3.35 -3.31
CA VAL A 135 -28.84 -1.98 -3.65
C VAL A 135 -28.47 -1.65 -5.09
N GLU A 136 -29.49 -1.33 -5.89
CA GLU A 136 -29.31 -0.95 -7.29
C GLU A 136 -28.84 0.51 -7.46
N ILE A 137 -28.22 0.83 -8.60
CA ILE A 137 -27.81 2.19 -8.97
C ILE A 137 -29.07 3.09 -9.09
N GLY A 138 -28.99 4.29 -8.52
CA GLY A 138 -30.09 5.26 -8.50
C GLY A 138 -31.02 5.14 -7.31
N THR A 139 -30.86 4.12 -6.46
CA THR A 139 -31.60 3.96 -5.21
C THR A 139 -31.24 5.07 -4.21
N VAL A 140 -32.24 5.60 -3.52
CA VAL A 140 -32.00 6.58 -2.44
C VAL A 140 -31.82 5.84 -1.13
N ILE A 141 -30.62 5.97 -0.57
CA ILE A 141 -30.26 5.42 0.75
C ILE A 141 -30.26 6.52 1.81
N LEU A 142 -30.59 6.16 3.03
CA LEU A 142 -30.64 7.07 4.17
C LEU A 142 -29.51 6.73 5.15
N VAL A 143 -28.67 7.72 5.46
CA VAL A 143 -27.51 7.56 6.34
C VAL A 143 -27.65 8.46 7.57
N LYS A 144 -27.81 7.85 8.74
CA LYS A 144 -27.97 8.55 10.02
C LYS A 144 -26.60 8.96 10.61
N PRO A 145 -26.56 9.94 11.52
CA PRO A 145 -25.36 10.24 12.29
C PRO A 145 -24.80 8.99 12.99
N GLY A 146 -23.50 8.77 12.85
CA GLY A 146 -22.78 7.58 13.36
C GLY A 146 -22.75 6.39 12.40
N GLU A 147 -23.52 6.40 11.32
CA GLU A 147 -23.52 5.32 10.34
C GLU A 147 -22.46 5.56 9.25
N LYS A 148 -21.96 4.47 8.66
CA LYS A 148 -21.09 4.50 7.48
C LYS A 148 -21.92 4.68 6.22
N ILE A 149 -21.43 5.46 5.26
CA ILE A 149 -22.01 5.55 3.93
C ILE A 149 -21.78 4.21 3.22
N PRO A 150 -22.84 3.47 2.82
CA PRO A 150 -22.67 2.13 2.30
C PRO A 150 -22.18 2.07 0.85
N ILE A 151 -22.59 3.01 0.00
CA ILE A 151 -22.29 3.01 -1.44
C ILE A 151 -22.01 4.44 -1.86
N ASP A 152 -21.12 4.61 -2.87
CA ASP A 152 -20.81 5.91 -3.46
C ASP A 152 -22.07 6.54 -4.08
N GLY A 153 -22.24 7.84 -3.91
CA GLY A 153 -23.45 8.52 -4.41
C GLY A 153 -23.39 10.04 -4.32
N ILE A 154 -24.52 10.67 -4.63
CA ILE A 154 -24.72 12.12 -4.57
C ILE A 154 -25.74 12.43 -3.49
N VAL A 155 -25.45 13.41 -2.64
CA VAL A 155 -26.39 13.89 -1.63
C VAL A 155 -27.58 14.56 -2.32
N VAL A 156 -28.78 14.04 -2.12
CA VAL A 156 -30.04 14.61 -2.67
C VAL A 156 -30.81 15.43 -1.65
N GLU A 157 -30.55 15.21 -0.36
CA GLU A 157 -31.21 15.97 0.73
C GLU A 157 -30.32 15.89 1.98
N GLY A 158 -30.16 17.01 2.69
CA GLY A 158 -29.45 17.11 3.95
C GLY A 158 -28.06 17.74 3.83
N ALA A 159 -27.48 18.01 5.00
CA ALA A 159 -26.10 18.48 5.13
C ALA A 159 -25.48 17.85 6.38
N SER A 160 -24.22 17.46 6.31
CA SER A 160 -23.47 16.86 7.42
C SER A 160 -21.98 17.02 7.30
N SER A 161 -21.27 16.76 8.39
CA SER A 161 -19.83 16.54 8.39
C SER A 161 -19.52 15.04 8.25
N LEU A 162 -18.61 14.67 7.39
CA LEU A 162 -18.16 13.31 7.13
C LEU A 162 -16.77 13.07 7.70
N ASN A 163 -16.61 12.04 8.51
CA ASN A 163 -15.31 11.58 8.94
C ASN A 163 -14.73 10.65 7.87
N THR A 164 -13.69 11.11 7.22
CA THR A 164 -12.98 10.39 6.15
C THR A 164 -11.70 9.69 6.65
N SER A 165 -11.38 9.81 7.94
CA SER A 165 -10.09 9.38 8.51
C SER A 165 -9.76 7.90 8.30
N ALA A 166 -10.78 7.05 8.22
CA ALA A 166 -10.58 5.62 7.95
C ALA A 166 -10.11 5.34 6.52
N LEU A 167 -10.42 6.24 5.57
CA LEU A 167 -10.05 6.14 4.16
C LEU A 167 -8.78 6.94 3.84
N THR A 168 -8.78 8.22 4.20
CA THR A 168 -7.72 9.17 3.81
C THR A 168 -6.63 9.31 4.86
N GLY A 169 -6.90 8.90 6.10
CA GLY A 169 -6.02 9.16 7.25
C GLY A 169 -6.07 10.61 7.76
N GLU A 170 -6.92 11.46 7.18
CA GLU A 170 -7.11 12.85 7.61
C GLU A 170 -8.05 12.91 8.82
N SER A 171 -7.68 13.73 9.80
CA SER A 171 -8.48 13.90 11.02
C SER A 171 -9.54 15.00 10.89
N LEU A 172 -9.48 15.83 9.85
CA LEU A 172 -10.44 16.93 9.65
C LEU A 172 -11.68 16.38 8.93
N PRO A 173 -12.90 16.58 9.48
CA PRO A 173 -14.11 16.21 8.82
C PRO A 173 -14.34 17.03 7.53
N ARG A 174 -14.86 16.39 6.49
CA ARG A 174 -15.27 17.03 5.24
C ARG A 174 -16.76 17.38 5.32
N GLU A 175 -17.14 18.60 4.98
CA GLU A 175 -18.53 18.98 4.84
C GLU A 175 -19.13 18.37 3.57
N ALA A 176 -20.39 17.93 3.69
CA ALA A 176 -21.21 17.43 2.58
C ALA A 176 -22.59 18.07 2.63
N LYS A 177 -23.06 18.57 1.50
CA LYS A 177 -24.35 19.22 1.30
C LYS A 177 -25.01 18.71 0.03
N GLU A 178 -26.24 19.10 -0.20
CA GLU A 178 -27.00 18.75 -1.40
C GLU A 178 -26.22 19.07 -2.70
N GLY A 179 -26.14 18.06 -3.58
CA GLY A 179 -25.38 18.10 -4.83
C GLY A 179 -23.92 17.62 -4.71
N ASP A 180 -23.39 17.44 -3.51
CA ASP A 180 -22.02 16.96 -3.34
C ASP A 180 -21.92 15.45 -3.53
N GLU A 181 -20.80 15.00 -4.14
CA GLU A 181 -20.45 13.59 -4.22
C GLU A 181 -19.89 13.10 -2.88
N VAL A 182 -20.36 11.95 -2.44
CA VAL A 182 -19.93 11.26 -1.23
C VAL A 182 -19.50 9.83 -1.53
N ILE A 183 -18.53 9.34 -0.80
CA ILE A 183 -17.90 8.03 -1.01
C ILE A 183 -18.25 7.07 0.11
N SER A 184 -18.36 5.80 -0.24
CA SER A 184 -18.60 4.71 0.70
C SER A 184 -17.47 4.60 1.73
N GLY A 185 -17.81 4.17 2.95
CA GLY A 185 -16.86 4.01 4.05
C GLY A 185 -16.60 5.25 4.90
N CYS A 186 -17.04 6.45 4.47
CA CYS A 186 -17.08 7.63 5.33
C CYS A 186 -18.12 7.48 6.43
N ILE A 187 -17.84 7.98 7.62
CA ILE A 187 -18.80 7.99 8.72
C ILE A 187 -19.53 9.32 8.74
N ASN A 188 -20.86 9.28 8.66
CA ASN A 188 -21.71 10.43 8.82
C ASN A 188 -21.70 10.90 10.28
N MET A 189 -21.41 12.19 10.57
CA MET A 189 -21.20 12.64 11.95
C MET A 189 -22.38 13.40 12.56
N THR A 190 -23.04 14.28 11.81
CA THR A 190 -23.95 15.27 12.41
C THR A 190 -25.37 15.25 11.87
N GLY A 191 -25.56 15.35 10.57
CA GLY A 191 -26.87 15.48 9.92
C GLY A 191 -27.37 14.17 9.32
N LEU A 192 -28.67 14.10 9.06
CA LEU A 192 -29.25 13.02 8.26
C LEU A 192 -28.96 13.31 6.79
N LEU A 193 -28.49 12.31 6.06
CA LEU A 193 -28.22 12.41 4.63
C LEU A 193 -29.10 11.43 3.85
N LYS A 194 -29.74 11.92 2.79
CA LYS A 194 -30.28 11.07 1.72
C LYS A 194 -29.32 11.11 0.54
N ILE A 195 -28.87 9.95 0.10
CA ILE A 195 -27.84 9.79 -0.92
C ILE A 195 -28.41 8.94 -2.03
N ARG A 196 -28.33 9.42 -3.27
CA ARG A 196 -28.68 8.61 -4.44
C ARG A 196 -27.43 7.88 -4.89
N THR A 197 -27.48 6.55 -4.94
CA THR A 197 -26.35 5.70 -5.33
C THR A 197 -25.97 5.93 -6.80
N THR A 198 -24.67 5.99 -7.07
CA THR A 198 -24.11 6.17 -8.43
C THR A 198 -23.40 4.93 -8.92
N LYS A 199 -23.13 3.97 -8.05
CA LYS A 199 -22.43 2.70 -8.33
C LYS A 199 -23.14 1.55 -7.65
N GLU A 200 -22.86 0.32 -8.10
CA GLU A 200 -23.16 -0.89 -7.32
C GLU A 200 -22.15 -1.04 -6.18
N PHE A 201 -22.50 -1.80 -5.14
CA PHE A 201 -21.62 -1.99 -3.99
C PHE A 201 -20.26 -2.60 -4.38
N GLY A 202 -20.23 -3.58 -5.28
CA GLY A 202 -19.00 -4.20 -5.78
C GLY A 202 -18.05 -3.22 -6.49
N GLU A 203 -18.58 -2.15 -7.07
CA GLU A 203 -17.82 -1.08 -7.73
C GLU A 203 -17.57 0.14 -6.83
N SER A 204 -18.07 0.12 -5.60
CA SER A 204 -17.90 1.21 -4.64
C SER A 204 -16.43 1.39 -4.23
N THR A 205 -16.09 2.59 -3.79
CA THR A 205 -14.74 2.93 -3.31
C THR A 205 -14.29 1.97 -2.21
N VAL A 206 -15.14 1.64 -1.27
CA VAL A 206 -14.84 0.68 -0.19
C VAL A 206 -14.53 -0.70 -0.73
N SER A 207 -15.36 -1.24 -1.64
CA SER A 207 -15.14 -2.57 -2.20
C SER A 207 -13.82 -2.67 -2.96
N LYS A 208 -13.48 -1.65 -3.75
CA LYS A 208 -12.19 -1.58 -4.47
C LYS A 208 -10.99 -1.51 -3.51
N ILE A 209 -11.09 -0.73 -2.44
CA ILE A 209 -10.04 -0.66 -1.42
C ILE A 209 -9.85 -2.03 -0.76
N LEU A 210 -10.94 -2.69 -0.38
CA LEU A 210 -10.90 -4.02 0.24
C LEU A 210 -10.26 -5.04 -0.68
N GLU A 211 -10.66 -5.07 -1.95
CA GLU A 211 -10.09 -5.93 -2.98
C GLU A 211 -8.58 -5.69 -3.18
N LEU A 212 -8.15 -4.42 -3.27
CA LEU A 212 -6.73 -4.07 -3.42
C LEU A 212 -5.89 -4.58 -2.26
N VAL A 213 -6.38 -4.47 -1.04
CA VAL A 213 -5.66 -4.94 0.15
C VAL A 213 -5.67 -6.46 0.26
N GLU A 214 -6.78 -7.10 -0.04
CA GLU A 214 -6.89 -8.56 -0.06
C GLU A 214 -5.98 -9.17 -1.14
N ASN A 215 -5.97 -8.61 -2.33
CA ASN A 215 -5.14 -9.04 -3.45
C ASN A 215 -3.66 -8.63 -3.32
N SER A 216 -3.33 -7.69 -2.43
CA SER A 216 -1.94 -7.25 -2.20
C SER A 216 -1.01 -8.40 -1.76
N SER A 217 -1.56 -9.45 -1.18
CA SER A 217 -0.82 -10.66 -0.80
C SER A 217 -0.40 -11.55 -1.97
N SER A 218 -0.98 -11.38 -3.15
CA SER A 218 -0.73 -12.22 -4.32
C SER A 218 0.59 -11.88 -5.04
N ARG A 219 1.06 -10.63 -4.97
CA ARG A 219 2.27 -10.14 -5.64
C ARG A 219 3.47 -10.13 -4.70
N LYS A 220 4.16 -11.26 -4.64
CA LYS A 220 5.30 -11.49 -3.74
C LYS A 220 6.53 -10.65 -4.11
N SER A 221 7.19 -10.10 -3.09
CA SER A 221 8.47 -9.41 -3.21
C SER A 221 9.61 -10.34 -3.66
N ARG A 222 10.74 -9.73 -4.09
CA ARG A 222 11.96 -10.49 -4.37
C ARG A 222 12.48 -11.20 -3.13
N SER A 223 12.35 -10.56 -1.97
CA SER A 223 12.76 -11.12 -0.68
C SER A 223 11.94 -12.35 -0.31
N GLU A 224 10.60 -12.34 -0.52
CA GLU A 224 9.73 -13.50 -0.30
C GLU A 224 10.04 -14.64 -1.29
N ASN A 225 10.27 -14.30 -2.56
CA ASN A 225 10.68 -15.28 -3.57
C ASN A 225 12.05 -15.88 -3.28
N PHE A 226 12.99 -15.08 -2.76
CA PHE A 226 14.29 -15.56 -2.33
C PHE A 226 14.16 -16.59 -1.21
N ILE A 227 13.34 -16.32 -0.19
CA ILE A 227 13.12 -17.27 0.91
C ILE A 227 12.52 -18.59 0.41
N SER A 228 11.55 -18.52 -0.50
CA SER A 228 10.95 -19.74 -1.09
C SER A 228 11.98 -20.57 -1.88
N LYS A 229 12.89 -19.91 -2.62
CA LYS A 229 13.99 -20.57 -3.32
C LYS A 229 15.05 -21.09 -2.35
N PHE A 230 15.41 -20.29 -1.33
CA PHE A 230 16.38 -20.67 -0.31
C PHE A 230 15.92 -21.93 0.43
N ALA A 231 14.67 -21.96 0.92
CA ALA A 231 14.13 -23.13 1.62
C ALA A 231 14.20 -24.41 0.76
N ARG A 232 13.93 -24.30 -0.54
CA ARG A 232 13.97 -25.44 -1.49
C ARG A 232 15.38 -26.05 -1.63
N ILE A 233 16.44 -25.26 -1.50
CA ILE A 233 17.84 -25.72 -1.61
C ILE A 233 18.38 -26.08 -0.23
N TYR A 234 18.10 -25.23 0.76
CA TYR A 234 18.63 -25.35 2.12
C TYR A 234 18.18 -26.63 2.80
N THR A 235 16.88 -26.97 2.74
CA THR A 235 16.35 -28.13 3.47
C THR A 235 16.96 -29.46 2.99
N PRO A 236 17.04 -29.78 1.68
CA PRO A 236 17.80 -30.96 1.23
C PRO A 236 19.25 -30.94 1.63
N ALA A 237 19.94 -29.81 1.53
CA ALA A 237 21.37 -29.69 1.91
C ALA A 237 21.57 -30.01 3.39
N VAL A 238 20.68 -29.55 4.25
CA VAL A 238 20.72 -29.89 5.68
C VAL A 238 20.43 -31.36 5.95
N CYS A 239 19.47 -31.97 5.24
CA CYS A 239 19.19 -33.39 5.38
C CYS A 239 20.43 -34.24 5.01
N TYR A 240 21.07 -33.93 3.89
CA TYR A 240 22.32 -34.61 3.51
C TYR A 240 23.44 -34.36 4.50
N GLY A 241 23.55 -33.13 5.03
CA GLY A 241 24.52 -32.79 6.08
C GLY A 241 24.29 -33.59 7.36
N ALA A 242 23.04 -33.77 7.76
CA ALA A 242 22.68 -34.61 8.93
C ALA A 242 23.04 -36.09 8.72
N VAL A 243 22.74 -36.63 7.53
CA VAL A 243 23.13 -38.00 7.17
C VAL A 243 24.66 -38.15 7.18
N ALA A 244 25.38 -37.18 6.61
CA ALA A 244 26.83 -37.16 6.65
C ALA A 244 27.37 -37.12 8.09
N LEU A 245 26.78 -36.29 8.96
CA LEU A 245 27.14 -36.18 10.36
C LEU A 245 26.83 -37.46 11.14
N ALA A 246 25.79 -38.18 10.80
CA ALA A 246 25.44 -39.46 11.43
C ALA A 246 26.39 -40.60 11.03
N LEU A 247 26.94 -40.59 9.82
CA LEU A 247 27.70 -41.72 9.26
C LEU A 247 29.20 -41.48 9.17
N ILE A 248 29.66 -40.32 8.73
CA ILE A 248 31.08 -40.08 8.44
C ILE A 248 31.94 -40.14 9.74
N PRO A 249 31.64 -39.39 10.82
CA PRO A 249 32.48 -39.42 11.99
C PRO A 249 32.57 -40.78 12.68
N PRO A 250 31.47 -41.57 12.84
CA PRO A 250 31.58 -42.95 13.37
C PRO A 250 32.49 -43.84 12.55
N ILE A 251 32.38 -43.77 11.20
CA ILE A 251 33.21 -44.55 10.27
C ILE A 251 34.70 -44.14 10.40
N VAL A 252 34.96 -42.82 10.42
CA VAL A 252 36.32 -42.29 10.57
C VAL A 252 36.95 -42.75 11.92
N ARG A 253 36.17 -42.70 13.03
CA ARG A 253 36.62 -43.15 14.33
C ARG A 253 36.99 -44.66 14.32
N MET A 254 36.14 -45.45 13.68
CA MET A 254 36.34 -46.91 13.59
C MET A 254 37.52 -47.26 12.68
N VAL A 255 37.57 -46.69 11.46
CA VAL A 255 38.55 -47.10 10.43
C VAL A 255 39.91 -46.47 10.64
N PHE A 256 39.97 -45.18 10.98
CA PHE A 256 41.24 -44.43 11.04
C PHE A 256 41.80 -44.21 12.43
N MET A 257 40.91 -44.22 13.47
CA MET A 257 41.36 -43.98 14.86
C MET A 257 41.37 -45.21 15.72
N GLY A 258 40.82 -46.34 15.23
CA GLY A 258 40.71 -47.58 16.02
C GLY A 258 39.83 -47.45 17.28
N LEU A 259 38.93 -46.44 17.30
CA LEU A 259 38.05 -46.16 18.42
C LEU A 259 36.65 -46.76 18.16
N PRO A 260 35.81 -47.01 19.20
CA PRO A 260 34.41 -47.40 18.98
C PRO A 260 33.67 -46.40 18.11
N ALA A 261 32.82 -46.90 17.22
CA ALA A 261 32.07 -46.06 16.24
C ALA A 261 31.13 -45.06 16.91
N ASP A 262 30.53 -45.43 18.06
CA ASP A 262 29.63 -44.58 18.85
C ASP A 262 28.48 -43.95 18.01
N PHE A 263 27.82 -44.78 17.20
CA PHE A 263 26.71 -44.33 16.33
C PHE A 263 25.59 -43.62 17.09
N GLY A 264 25.29 -44.01 18.33
CA GLY A 264 24.24 -43.37 19.15
C GLY A 264 24.46 -41.89 19.35
N THR A 265 25.66 -41.49 19.76
CA THR A 265 26.05 -40.09 19.96
C THR A 265 25.97 -39.28 18.64
N TRP A 266 26.46 -39.86 17.54
CA TRP A 266 26.49 -39.14 16.27
C TRP A 266 25.11 -39.04 15.60
N ILE A 267 24.27 -40.06 15.77
CA ILE A 267 22.86 -40.00 15.35
C ILE A 267 22.11 -38.93 16.18
N TYR A 268 22.31 -38.90 17.51
CA TYR A 268 21.71 -37.86 18.33
C TYR A 268 22.13 -36.43 17.90
N ARG A 269 23.41 -36.22 17.61
CA ARG A 269 23.92 -34.94 17.07
C ARG A 269 23.29 -34.61 15.72
N ALA A 270 23.13 -35.59 14.85
CA ALA A 270 22.47 -35.40 13.54
C ALA A 270 20.99 -35.04 13.69
N LEU A 271 20.29 -35.66 14.63
CA LEU A 271 18.88 -35.32 14.91
C LEU A 271 18.76 -33.91 15.51
N THR A 272 19.66 -33.55 16.45
CA THR A 272 19.75 -32.18 16.97
C THR A 272 20.02 -31.16 15.88
N PHE A 273 20.93 -31.47 14.95
CA PHE A 273 21.26 -30.65 13.78
C PHE A 273 20.04 -30.46 12.89
N LEU A 274 19.22 -31.51 12.66
CA LEU A 274 17.96 -31.40 11.90
C LEU A 274 16.94 -30.47 12.57
N VAL A 275 16.79 -30.56 13.89
CA VAL A 275 15.87 -29.68 14.64
C VAL A 275 16.27 -28.22 14.52
N ILE A 276 17.58 -27.90 14.71
CA ILE A 276 18.11 -26.54 14.62
C ILE A 276 17.86 -25.94 13.24
N SER A 277 17.89 -26.74 12.20
CA SER A 277 17.92 -26.27 10.81
C SER A 277 16.58 -25.82 10.25
N CYS A 278 15.45 -25.92 10.97
CA CYS A 278 14.16 -25.40 10.48
C CYS A 278 14.24 -23.87 10.22
N PRO A 279 13.98 -23.36 8.99
CA PRO A 279 14.01 -21.93 8.71
C PRO A 279 12.74 -21.19 9.16
N CYS A 280 12.03 -21.68 10.20
CA CYS A 280 10.70 -21.23 10.60
C CYS A 280 10.62 -19.72 10.84
N ALA A 281 11.62 -19.14 11.52
CA ALA A 281 11.68 -17.71 11.81
C ALA A 281 11.69 -16.86 10.53
N LEU A 282 12.40 -17.27 9.46
CA LEU A 282 12.48 -16.55 8.19
C LEU A 282 11.19 -16.65 7.39
N VAL A 283 10.67 -17.88 7.27
CA VAL A 283 9.47 -18.17 6.46
C VAL A 283 8.25 -17.39 6.97
N ILE A 284 8.21 -17.10 8.29
CA ILE A 284 7.09 -16.41 8.92
C ILE A 284 7.30 -14.91 9.01
N SER A 285 8.46 -14.47 9.52
CA SER A 285 8.67 -13.06 9.86
C SER A 285 8.74 -12.16 8.63
N ILE A 286 9.18 -12.67 7.48
CA ILE A 286 9.34 -11.85 6.27
C ILE A 286 7.99 -11.48 5.66
N PRO A 287 7.09 -12.43 5.32
CA PRO A 287 5.75 -12.06 4.87
C PRO A 287 5.01 -11.21 5.90
N LEU A 288 5.15 -11.54 7.20
CA LEU A 288 4.52 -10.76 8.27
C LEU A 288 5.01 -9.31 8.31
N SER A 289 6.31 -9.07 8.07
CA SER A 289 6.88 -7.71 7.99
C SER A 289 6.27 -6.92 6.83
N PHE A 290 6.10 -7.55 5.65
CA PHE A 290 5.46 -6.91 4.51
C PHE A 290 3.99 -6.63 4.77
N PHE A 291 3.24 -7.58 5.33
CA PHE A 291 1.84 -7.36 5.71
C PHE A 291 1.70 -6.22 6.73
N ALA A 292 2.59 -6.18 7.73
CA ALA A 292 2.60 -5.10 8.70
C ALA A 292 2.97 -3.74 8.04
N GLY A 293 3.89 -3.73 7.09
CA GLY A 293 4.26 -2.54 6.32
C GLY A 293 3.12 -2.02 5.45
N ILE A 294 2.43 -2.90 4.73
CA ILE A 294 1.24 -2.55 3.92
C ILE A 294 0.13 -2.01 4.82
N GLY A 295 -0.18 -2.71 5.93
CA GLY A 295 -1.19 -2.25 6.87
C GLY A 295 -0.83 -0.93 7.56
N GLY A 296 0.47 -0.70 7.82
CA GLY A 296 0.95 0.60 8.33
C GLY A 296 0.81 1.72 7.31
N ALA A 297 1.08 1.45 6.03
CA ALA A 297 0.91 2.40 4.93
C ALA A 297 -0.57 2.75 4.72
N SER A 298 -1.45 1.75 4.74
CA SER A 298 -2.89 1.94 4.59
C SER A 298 -3.49 2.85 5.68
N LYS A 299 -3.02 2.74 6.94
CA LYS A 299 -3.42 3.65 8.04
C LYS A 299 -3.13 5.12 7.76
N GLU A 300 -2.14 5.39 6.94
CA GLU A 300 -1.71 6.73 6.57
C GLU A 300 -2.30 7.15 5.21
N GLY A 301 -3.32 6.44 4.71
CA GLY A 301 -3.97 6.72 3.44
C GLY A 301 -3.12 6.37 2.22
N VAL A 302 -2.16 5.44 2.36
CA VAL A 302 -1.29 4.96 1.27
C VAL A 302 -1.60 3.50 0.99
N LEU A 303 -2.31 3.22 -0.08
CA LEU A 303 -2.63 1.86 -0.51
C LEU A 303 -1.52 1.29 -1.38
N VAL A 304 -0.98 0.15 -0.99
CA VAL A 304 0.10 -0.54 -1.72
C VAL A 304 -0.42 -1.88 -2.24
N LYS A 305 -0.42 -2.08 -3.55
CA LYS A 305 -0.98 -3.26 -4.22
C LYS A 305 -0.17 -4.55 -4.07
N GLY A 306 0.98 -4.52 -3.39
CA GLY A 306 1.78 -5.72 -3.18
C GLY A 306 3.11 -5.49 -2.48
N SER A 307 3.66 -6.54 -1.88
CA SER A 307 4.95 -6.49 -1.17
C SER A 307 6.13 -6.15 -2.09
N ASN A 308 6.06 -6.55 -3.39
CA ASN A 308 7.03 -6.18 -4.40
C ASN A 308 7.12 -4.66 -4.62
N TYR A 309 6.00 -3.95 -4.49
CA TYR A 309 5.96 -2.50 -4.65
C TYR A 309 6.57 -1.77 -3.45
N LEU A 310 6.36 -2.27 -2.21
CA LEU A 310 7.10 -1.77 -1.05
C LEU A 310 8.61 -1.94 -1.22
N GLU A 311 9.06 -3.09 -1.71
CA GLU A 311 10.48 -3.32 -1.97
C GLU A 311 11.02 -2.37 -3.05
N THR A 312 10.27 -2.14 -4.13
CA THR A 312 10.63 -1.22 -5.21
C THR A 312 10.67 0.21 -4.70
N LEU A 313 9.64 0.66 -3.98
CA LEU A 313 9.56 2.02 -3.43
C LEU A 313 10.70 2.32 -2.45
N SER A 314 11.15 1.34 -1.67
CA SER A 314 12.29 1.53 -0.76
C SER A 314 13.58 1.93 -1.46
N LYS A 315 13.74 1.51 -2.73
CA LYS A 315 14.92 1.75 -3.59
C LYS A 315 14.76 2.97 -4.49
N THR A 316 13.63 3.69 -4.39
CA THR A 316 13.33 4.86 -5.22
C THR A 316 14.31 5.98 -4.95
N LYS A 317 14.93 6.46 -6.03
CA LYS A 317 15.88 7.57 -6.08
C LYS A 317 15.43 8.67 -7.03
N TYR A 318 14.63 8.34 -8.02
CA TYR A 318 14.03 9.25 -8.99
C TYR A 318 12.54 9.34 -8.74
N VAL A 319 12.02 10.55 -8.60
CA VAL A 319 10.57 10.80 -8.54
C VAL A 319 10.22 11.77 -9.64
N VAL A 320 9.37 11.32 -10.54
CA VAL A 320 8.87 12.08 -11.70
C VAL A 320 7.42 12.41 -11.45
N PHE A 321 7.06 13.67 -11.58
CA PHE A 321 5.71 14.17 -11.35
C PHE A 321 5.08 14.63 -12.65
N ASP A 322 3.81 14.33 -12.86
CA ASP A 322 2.99 15.20 -13.69
C ASP A 322 2.77 16.54 -12.96
N LYS A 323 2.55 17.62 -13.70
CA LYS A 323 2.26 18.92 -13.09
C LYS A 323 0.80 18.99 -12.65
N THR A 324 -0.11 18.87 -13.62
CA THR A 324 -1.53 19.18 -13.47
C THR A 324 -2.25 18.09 -12.69
N GLY A 325 -3.05 18.46 -11.68
CA GLY A 325 -3.74 17.50 -10.83
C GLY A 325 -2.83 16.75 -9.83
N THR A 326 -1.50 16.83 -9.98
CA THR A 326 -0.52 16.14 -9.14
C THR A 326 0.19 17.10 -8.18
N MET A 327 0.90 18.10 -8.71
CA MET A 327 1.54 19.15 -7.92
C MET A 327 0.68 20.40 -7.81
N THR A 328 -0.29 20.53 -8.71
CA THR A 328 -1.30 21.56 -8.72
C THR A 328 -2.69 20.97 -8.48
N GLN A 329 -3.65 21.83 -8.14
CA GLN A 329 -5.03 21.41 -7.85
C GLN A 329 -5.84 21.08 -9.11
N GLY A 330 -5.32 21.41 -10.33
CA GLY A 330 -6.08 21.34 -11.58
C GLY A 330 -7.21 22.38 -11.65
N VAL A 331 -7.19 23.32 -10.72
CA VAL A 331 -8.17 24.42 -10.65
C VAL A 331 -7.49 25.70 -11.10
N PHE A 332 -8.03 26.26 -12.17
CA PHE A 332 -7.58 27.54 -12.69
C PHE A 332 -8.22 28.68 -11.89
N GLU A 333 -7.43 29.63 -11.43
CA GLU A 333 -7.93 30.83 -10.76
C GLU A 333 -7.29 32.09 -11.34
N VAL A 334 -8.05 33.19 -11.30
CA VAL A 334 -7.52 34.51 -11.66
C VAL A 334 -6.53 34.95 -10.59
N SER A 335 -5.26 34.96 -10.93
CA SER A 335 -4.15 35.32 -10.04
C SER A 335 -3.70 36.77 -10.19
N GLY A 336 -4.06 37.42 -11.29
CA GLY A 336 -3.73 38.84 -11.53
C GLY A 336 -4.63 39.49 -12.56
N ILE A 337 -4.92 40.77 -12.39
CA ILE A 337 -5.69 41.60 -13.34
C ILE A 337 -4.87 42.84 -13.60
N TYR A 338 -4.54 43.03 -14.86
CA TYR A 338 -3.70 44.13 -15.36
C TYR A 338 -4.54 45.03 -16.29
N PRO A 339 -5.24 46.03 -15.74
CA PRO A 339 -6.10 46.91 -16.52
C PRO A 339 -5.29 47.88 -17.37
N ALA A 340 -5.83 48.26 -18.54
CA ALA A 340 -5.23 49.24 -19.43
C ALA A 340 -6.16 50.45 -19.62
N ALA A 341 -7.34 50.25 -20.23
CA ALA A 341 -8.29 51.33 -20.52
C ALA A 341 -9.54 51.32 -19.62
N LEU A 342 -9.77 50.22 -18.89
CA LEU A 342 -10.94 50.02 -18.01
C LEU A 342 -10.48 49.73 -16.58
N SER A 343 -11.40 49.73 -15.61
CA SER A 343 -11.12 49.26 -14.24
C SER A 343 -10.88 47.75 -14.17
N LYS A 344 -10.31 47.25 -13.08
CA LYS A 344 -10.11 45.82 -12.85
C LYS A 344 -11.45 45.04 -12.89
N GLU A 345 -12.44 45.62 -12.24
CA GLU A 345 -13.79 45.07 -12.15
C GLU A 345 -14.45 44.98 -13.53
N GLU A 346 -14.34 46.00 -14.36
CA GLU A 346 -14.90 46.02 -15.72
C GLU A 346 -14.19 45.02 -16.63
N VAL A 347 -12.87 44.87 -16.53
CA VAL A 347 -12.10 43.91 -17.34
C VAL A 347 -12.56 42.48 -17.05
N VAL A 348 -12.74 42.14 -15.74
CA VAL A 348 -13.23 40.82 -15.34
C VAL A 348 -14.70 40.63 -15.76
N GLU A 349 -15.56 41.64 -15.60
CA GLU A 349 -16.96 41.58 -15.97
C GLU A 349 -17.12 41.28 -17.47
N TYR A 350 -16.46 42.05 -18.33
CA TYR A 350 -16.53 41.84 -19.78
C TYR A 350 -15.98 40.48 -20.19
N ALA A 351 -14.87 40.05 -19.60
CA ALA A 351 -14.29 38.72 -19.85
C ALA A 351 -15.23 37.60 -19.41
N ALA A 352 -15.79 37.68 -18.22
CA ALA A 352 -16.71 36.67 -17.67
C ALA A 352 -18.01 36.60 -18.47
N CYS A 353 -18.57 37.78 -18.90
CA CYS A 353 -19.74 37.83 -19.74
C CYS A 353 -19.48 37.21 -21.11
N ALA A 354 -18.39 37.58 -21.80
CA ALA A 354 -18.04 37.01 -23.10
C ALA A 354 -17.87 35.48 -23.06
N GLU A 355 -17.31 34.95 -21.97
CA GLU A 355 -17.04 33.53 -21.77
C GLU A 355 -18.20 32.78 -21.07
N SER A 356 -19.37 33.44 -20.88
CA SER A 356 -20.49 32.88 -20.08
C SER A 356 -21.14 31.63 -20.68
N TYR A 357 -20.98 31.37 -21.95
CA TYR A 357 -21.49 30.20 -22.66
C TYR A 357 -20.47 29.09 -22.86
N SER A 358 -19.20 29.35 -22.56
CA SER A 358 -18.14 28.35 -22.67
C SER A 358 -18.04 27.48 -21.42
N SER A 359 -17.85 26.17 -21.61
CA SER A 359 -17.60 25.21 -20.53
C SER A 359 -16.11 25.05 -20.20
N HIS A 360 -15.24 25.81 -20.85
CA HIS A 360 -13.79 25.71 -20.67
C HIS A 360 -13.38 26.08 -19.23
N PRO A 361 -12.38 25.41 -18.63
CA PRO A 361 -11.92 25.71 -17.27
C PRO A 361 -11.53 27.18 -17.05
N ILE A 362 -10.92 27.81 -18.05
CA ILE A 362 -10.58 29.24 -18.04
C ILE A 362 -11.84 30.09 -17.89
N SER A 363 -12.89 29.78 -18.64
CA SER A 363 -14.16 30.49 -18.61
C SER A 363 -14.82 30.42 -17.24
N LYS A 364 -14.81 29.23 -16.62
CA LYS A 364 -15.30 29.03 -15.24
C LYS A 364 -14.51 29.85 -14.23
N SER A 365 -13.19 29.98 -14.39
CA SER A 365 -12.36 30.79 -13.49
C SER A 365 -12.66 32.27 -13.62
N LEU A 366 -12.93 32.77 -14.84
CA LEU A 366 -13.33 34.15 -15.06
C LEU A 366 -14.69 34.45 -14.44
N GLN A 367 -15.68 33.54 -14.63
CA GLN A 367 -17.02 33.67 -14.03
C GLN A 367 -16.95 33.65 -12.50
N LYS A 368 -16.12 32.74 -11.91
CA LYS A 368 -15.87 32.70 -10.46
C LYS A 368 -15.24 33.99 -9.93
N ALA A 369 -14.28 34.55 -10.67
CA ALA A 369 -13.62 35.79 -10.29
C ALA A 369 -14.57 37.01 -10.36
N TYR A 370 -15.53 37.01 -11.28
CA TYR A 370 -16.59 38.03 -11.33
C TYR A 370 -17.52 37.94 -10.10
N GLY A 371 -17.82 36.75 -9.60
CA GLY A 371 -18.51 36.53 -8.33
C GLY A 371 -19.99 36.99 -8.29
N LYS A 372 -20.57 37.39 -9.42
CA LYS A 372 -21.97 37.78 -9.56
C LYS A 372 -22.66 36.91 -10.60
N GLU A 373 -23.97 36.77 -10.47
CA GLU A 373 -24.78 36.09 -11.49
C GLU A 373 -24.74 36.86 -12.79
N ILE A 374 -24.43 36.19 -13.92
CA ILE A 374 -24.35 36.81 -15.25
C ILE A 374 -25.72 36.73 -15.91
N ASP A 375 -26.35 37.88 -16.13
CA ASP A 375 -27.56 37.94 -16.96
C ASP A 375 -27.22 37.64 -18.42
N LYS A 376 -27.59 36.44 -18.84
CA LYS A 376 -27.33 35.96 -20.22
C LYS A 376 -28.00 36.83 -21.30
N ASN A 377 -29.03 37.60 -20.97
CA ASN A 377 -29.68 38.52 -21.92
C ASN A 377 -28.76 39.70 -22.33
N ARG A 378 -27.75 40.00 -21.53
CA ARG A 378 -26.73 41.02 -21.85
C ARG A 378 -25.73 40.56 -22.91
N VAL A 379 -25.69 39.23 -23.21
CA VAL A 379 -24.65 38.62 -24.07
C VAL A 379 -25.30 38.04 -25.30
N THR A 380 -24.90 38.58 -26.46
CA THR A 380 -25.38 38.15 -27.80
C THR A 380 -24.21 37.90 -28.74
N GLU A 381 -24.46 37.28 -29.88
CA GLU A 381 -23.49 37.04 -30.96
C GLU A 381 -22.18 36.36 -30.51
N VAL A 382 -22.29 35.40 -29.61
CA VAL A 382 -21.12 34.66 -29.09
C VAL A 382 -20.52 33.80 -30.20
N LYS A 383 -19.22 33.99 -30.46
CA LYS A 383 -18.44 33.20 -31.44
C LYS A 383 -17.17 32.69 -30.76
N GLU A 384 -17.06 31.39 -30.63
CA GLU A 384 -15.84 30.74 -30.15
C GLU A 384 -14.88 30.57 -31.36
N ILE A 385 -13.63 31.00 -31.17
CA ILE A 385 -12.55 30.88 -32.16
C ILE A 385 -11.56 29.86 -31.62
N SER A 386 -11.61 28.66 -32.18
CA SER A 386 -10.83 27.51 -31.67
C SER A 386 -9.35 27.83 -31.48
N GLY A 387 -8.83 27.57 -30.29
CA GLY A 387 -7.44 27.81 -29.93
C GLY A 387 -7.03 29.29 -29.76
N LYS A 388 -7.98 30.23 -29.79
CA LYS A 388 -7.69 31.67 -29.68
C LYS A 388 -8.50 32.38 -28.59
N GLY A 389 -9.79 32.06 -28.43
CA GLY A 389 -10.67 32.66 -27.44
C GLY A 389 -12.09 32.90 -27.98
N VAL A 390 -12.81 33.83 -27.36
CA VAL A 390 -14.23 34.11 -27.66
C VAL A 390 -14.42 35.58 -28.02
N THR A 391 -15.33 35.83 -28.93
CA THR A 391 -15.89 37.17 -29.19
C THR A 391 -17.38 37.17 -28.94
N ALA A 392 -17.91 38.21 -28.29
CA ALA A 392 -19.33 38.33 -27.96
C ALA A 392 -19.75 39.81 -27.97
N GLN A 393 -21.03 40.06 -28.15
CA GLN A 393 -21.59 41.38 -27.83
C GLN A 393 -22.10 41.40 -26.39
N VAL A 394 -21.57 42.27 -25.56
CA VAL A 394 -21.95 42.46 -24.15
C VAL A 394 -22.46 43.90 -24.00
N ASP A 395 -23.73 44.05 -23.63
CA ASP A 395 -24.42 45.36 -23.56
C ASP A 395 -24.25 46.21 -24.85
N GLY A 396 -24.29 45.56 -26.02
CA GLY A 396 -24.11 46.20 -27.33
C GLY A 396 -22.68 46.59 -27.69
N ARG A 397 -21.68 46.23 -26.88
CA ARG A 397 -20.26 46.42 -27.16
C ARG A 397 -19.61 45.11 -27.62
N LEU A 398 -18.75 45.19 -28.61
CA LEU A 398 -17.99 44.03 -29.06
C LEU A 398 -16.85 43.74 -28.11
N VAL A 399 -16.93 42.62 -27.42
CA VAL A 399 -15.94 42.14 -26.48
C VAL A 399 -15.19 40.95 -27.07
N ALA A 400 -13.87 40.96 -26.99
CA ALA A 400 -13.01 39.83 -27.32
C ALA A 400 -12.19 39.44 -26.08
N ALA A 401 -12.25 38.16 -25.70
CA ALA A 401 -11.46 37.59 -24.63
C ALA A 401 -10.68 36.38 -25.16
N GLY A 402 -9.34 36.38 -25.02
CA GLY A 402 -8.53 35.30 -25.57
C GLY A 402 -7.02 35.56 -25.51
N ASN A 403 -6.27 34.74 -26.23
CA ASN A 403 -4.81 34.88 -26.28
C ASN A 403 -4.35 36.00 -27.27
N GLY A 404 -3.04 36.30 -27.30
CA GLY A 404 -2.48 37.31 -28.19
C GLY A 404 -2.79 37.08 -29.66
N LYS A 405 -2.91 35.81 -30.11
CA LYS A 405 -3.28 35.49 -31.50
C LYS A 405 -4.70 35.97 -31.87
N LEU A 406 -5.61 36.06 -30.89
CA LEU A 406 -6.93 36.63 -31.09
C LEU A 406 -6.82 38.15 -31.28
N MET A 407 -6.01 38.82 -30.47
CA MET A 407 -5.78 40.26 -30.56
C MET A 407 -5.14 40.62 -31.92
N ASP A 408 -4.14 39.85 -32.37
CA ASP A 408 -3.49 40.01 -33.67
C ASP A 408 -4.48 39.83 -34.82
N GLN A 409 -5.35 38.82 -34.75
CA GLN A 409 -6.38 38.54 -35.75
C GLN A 409 -7.41 39.67 -35.88
N LEU A 410 -7.74 40.30 -34.75
CA LEU A 410 -8.69 41.41 -34.69
C LEU A 410 -8.04 42.78 -34.98
N GLY A 411 -6.70 42.82 -35.15
CA GLY A 411 -5.95 44.04 -35.36
C GLY A 411 -5.94 44.98 -34.15
N VAL A 412 -6.12 44.44 -32.95
CA VAL A 412 -6.12 45.20 -31.68
C VAL A 412 -4.69 45.33 -31.17
N PRO A 413 -4.12 46.54 -31.09
CA PRO A 413 -2.82 46.74 -30.46
C PRO A 413 -2.93 46.48 -28.96
N TYR A 414 -2.09 45.61 -28.43
CA TYR A 414 -2.09 45.27 -27.01
C TYR A 414 -0.69 45.30 -26.39
N THR A 415 -0.62 45.54 -25.09
CA THR A 415 0.63 45.45 -24.37
C THR A 415 0.86 44.02 -23.92
N VAL A 416 2.01 43.45 -24.32
CA VAL A 416 2.38 42.07 -23.90
C VAL A 416 2.59 42.05 -22.41
N CYS A 417 1.79 41.29 -21.70
CA CYS A 417 1.96 41.04 -20.26
C CYS A 417 3.12 40.05 -20.03
N ASN A 418 4.07 40.42 -19.17
CA ASN A 418 5.25 39.63 -18.92
C ASN A 418 5.10 38.67 -17.70
N GLU A 419 3.88 38.47 -17.25
CA GLU A 419 3.58 37.57 -16.13
C GLU A 419 3.62 36.09 -16.53
N VAL A 420 3.80 35.22 -15.55
CA VAL A 420 3.91 33.77 -15.77
C VAL A 420 2.57 33.10 -15.50
N GLY A 421 1.94 32.60 -16.55
CA GLY A 421 0.65 31.91 -16.48
C GLY A 421 -0.09 31.97 -17.82
N THR A 422 -1.36 31.57 -17.81
CA THR A 422 -2.25 31.70 -18.98
C THR A 422 -2.80 33.12 -19.01
N LEU A 423 -2.45 33.83 -20.06
CA LEU A 423 -2.87 35.22 -20.24
C LEU A 423 -4.12 35.31 -21.11
N VAL A 424 -5.17 35.92 -20.57
CA VAL A 424 -6.40 36.27 -21.31
C VAL A 424 -6.40 37.76 -21.56
N TYR A 425 -6.17 38.17 -22.76
CA TYR A 425 -6.27 39.55 -23.21
C TYR A 425 -7.72 39.90 -23.50
N VAL A 426 -8.16 41.04 -23.01
CA VAL A 426 -9.53 41.53 -23.17
C VAL A 426 -9.51 42.81 -24.02
N ALA A 427 -10.34 42.83 -25.04
CA ALA A 427 -10.56 44.02 -25.85
C ALA A 427 -12.05 44.35 -25.90
N VAL A 428 -12.39 45.65 -25.86
CA VAL A 428 -13.75 46.18 -25.97
C VAL A 428 -13.79 47.21 -27.07
N ASP A 429 -14.71 47.04 -28.02
CA ASP A 429 -14.87 47.91 -29.21
C ASP A 429 -13.55 48.16 -29.97
N GLY A 430 -12.76 47.09 -30.14
CA GLY A 430 -11.48 47.14 -30.85
C GLY A 430 -10.35 47.83 -30.10
N ARG A 431 -10.54 48.15 -28.82
CA ARG A 431 -9.50 48.75 -27.95
C ARG A 431 -9.09 47.78 -26.87
N PHE A 432 -7.79 47.67 -26.62
CA PHE A 432 -7.24 46.83 -25.52
C PHE A 432 -7.70 47.36 -24.16
N ALA A 433 -8.45 46.53 -23.44
CA ALA A 433 -9.02 46.86 -22.15
C ALA A 433 -8.12 46.42 -20.96
N GLY A 434 -7.42 45.31 -21.12
CA GLY A 434 -6.54 44.76 -20.10
C GLY A 434 -6.19 43.30 -20.31
N CYS A 435 -5.40 42.76 -19.39
CA CYS A 435 -5.00 41.37 -19.40
C CYS A 435 -5.34 40.72 -18.06
N ILE A 436 -5.84 39.49 -18.09
CA ILE A 436 -6.15 38.67 -16.92
C ILE A 436 -5.16 37.51 -16.91
N LEU A 437 -4.46 37.35 -15.80
CA LEU A 437 -3.57 36.22 -15.55
C LEU A 437 -4.34 35.12 -14.83
N ILE A 438 -4.31 33.95 -15.42
CA ILE A 438 -4.91 32.74 -14.87
C ILE A 438 -3.79 31.74 -14.59
N SER A 439 -3.76 31.23 -13.36
CA SER A 439 -2.77 30.25 -12.91
C SER A 439 -3.44 29.02 -12.32
N ASP A 440 -2.82 27.87 -12.51
CA ASP A 440 -3.18 26.64 -11.84
C ASP A 440 -2.54 26.68 -10.43
N LEU A 441 -3.34 26.55 -9.40
CA LEU A 441 -2.90 26.66 -8.02
C LEU A 441 -2.05 25.48 -7.60
N LEU A 442 -0.93 25.72 -6.95
CA LEU A 442 -0.14 24.67 -6.29
C LEU A 442 -0.97 24.00 -5.19
N LYS A 443 -0.80 22.68 -5.03
CA LYS A 443 -1.40 21.98 -3.89
C LYS A 443 -0.77 22.46 -2.58
N PRO A 444 -1.55 22.46 -1.50
CA PRO A 444 -0.98 22.60 -0.16
C PRO A 444 0.14 21.58 0.03
N HIS A 445 1.21 21.97 0.74
CA HIS A 445 2.37 21.12 1.02
C HIS A 445 3.19 20.65 -0.20
N ALA A 446 2.93 21.09 -1.44
CA ALA A 446 3.71 20.66 -2.61
C ALA A 446 5.20 20.97 -2.47
N LYS A 447 5.55 22.14 -1.95
CA LYS A 447 6.93 22.54 -1.70
C LYS A 447 7.58 21.75 -0.56
N GLU A 448 6.85 21.54 0.53
CA GLU A 448 7.28 20.70 1.65
C GLU A 448 7.49 19.25 1.23
N ALA A 449 6.65 18.75 0.31
CA ALA A 449 6.77 17.40 -0.23
C ALA A 449 8.10 17.19 -0.96
N ILE A 450 8.53 18.15 -1.80
CA ILE A 450 9.82 18.09 -2.48
C ILE A 450 10.99 18.09 -1.49
N ALA A 451 10.92 18.92 -0.45
CA ALA A 451 11.93 18.94 0.61
C ALA A 451 11.93 17.61 1.40
N ALA A 452 10.76 17.08 1.74
CA ALA A 452 10.60 15.80 2.44
C ALA A 452 11.13 14.61 1.62
N LEU A 453 10.96 14.62 0.30
CA LEU A 453 11.53 13.62 -0.61
C LEU A 453 13.06 13.65 -0.62
N LYS A 454 13.68 14.83 -0.67
CA LYS A 454 15.13 14.99 -0.54
C LYS A 454 15.63 14.41 0.79
N ASN A 455 14.95 14.75 1.89
CA ASN A 455 15.26 14.21 3.22
C ASN A 455 15.03 12.69 3.30
N ALA A 456 14.06 12.17 2.57
CA ALA A 456 13.87 10.72 2.41
C ALA A 456 14.91 10.08 1.47
N GLY A 457 15.90 10.81 0.97
CA GLY A 457 17.02 10.30 0.16
C GLY A 457 16.66 10.02 -1.29
N VAL A 458 15.68 10.74 -1.84
CA VAL A 458 15.44 10.88 -3.28
C VAL A 458 16.53 11.81 -3.83
N THR A 459 17.19 11.40 -4.88
CA THR A 459 18.33 12.14 -5.45
C THR A 459 17.93 13.05 -6.61
N ARG A 460 16.86 12.71 -7.32
CA ARG A 460 16.34 13.49 -8.46
C ARG A 460 14.83 13.60 -8.42
N THR A 461 14.33 14.82 -8.57
CA THR A 461 12.94 15.15 -8.80
C THR A 461 12.81 15.77 -10.17
N VAL A 462 11.86 15.29 -10.96
CA VAL A 462 11.63 15.72 -12.35
C VAL A 462 10.16 16.07 -12.50
N MET A 463 9.82 17.14 -13.20
CA MET A 463 8.43 17.49 -13.54
C MET A 463 8.22 17.39 -15.04
N LEU A 464 7.16 16.70 -15.46
CA LEU A 464 6.71 16.63 -16.85
C LEU A 464 5.43 17.45 -17.00
N THR A 465 5.35 18.25 -18.06
CA THR A 465 4.17 19.08 -18.31
C THR A 465 4.00 19.40 -19.79
N GLY A 466 2.77 19.59 -20.23
CA GLY A 466 2.44 20.14 -21.54
C GLY A 466 2.53 21.68 -21.63
N ASP A 467 2.74 22.34 -20.49
CA ASP A 467 2.83 23.81 -20.45
C ASP A 467 4.04 24.33 -21.19
N THR A 468 4.00 25.64 -21.51
CA THR A 468 5.13 26.35 -22.09
C THR A 468 6.32 26.35 -21.14
N LYS A 469 7.53 26.33 -21.70
CA LYS A 469 8.78 26.29 -20.96
C LYS A 469 8.83 27.33 -19.82
N ARG A 470 8.37 28.55 -20.10
CA ARG A 470 8.39 29.66 -19.13
C ARG A 470 7.54 29.38 -17.89
N VAL A 471 6.34 28.82 -18.06
CA VAL A 471 5.45 28.45 -16.94
C VAL A 471 6.04 27.28 -16.17
N ALA A 472 6.54 26.28 -16.88
CA ALA A 472 7.12 25.08 -16.31
C ALA A 472 8.37 25.40 -15.45
N ASP A 473 9.27 26.23 -15.97
CA ASP A 473 10.50 26.65 -15.26
C ASP A 473 10.16 27.45 -13.97
N ALA A 474 9.15 28.32 -14.02
CA ALA A 474 8.74 29.11 -12.84
C ALA A 474 8.17 28.22 -11.74
N VAL A 475 7.26 27.28 -12.08
CA VAL A 475 6.70 26.32 -11.12
C VAL A 475 7.80 25.41 -10.54
N ALA A 476 8.71 24.92 -11.37
CA ALA A 476 9.82 24.08 -10.94
C ALA A 476 10.76 24.80 -9.97
N ALA A 477 11.05 26.08 -10.25
CA ALA A 477 11.88 26.93 -9.36
C ALA A 477 11.20 27.17 -8.01
N GLU A 478 9.89 27.47 -8.00
CA GLU A 478 9.10 27.68 -6.79
C GLU A 478 9.07 26.42 -5.89
N LEU A 479 8.86 25.24 -6.49
CA LEU A 479 8.83 23.96 -5.80
C LEU A 479 10.24 23.43 -5.43
N GLY A 480 11.28 23.93 -6.08
CA GLY A 480 12.66 23.44 -5.91
C GLY A 480 12.89 22.08 -6.55
N ILE A 481 12.25 21.80 -7.69
CA ILE A 481 12.43 20.60 -8.50
C ILE A 481 13.76 20.68 -9.28
N HIS A 482 14.45 19.55 -9.46
CA HIS A 482 15.79 19.53 -10.08
C HIS A 482 15.76 19.67 -11.60
N GLU A 483 14.78 19.06 -12.28
CA GLU A 483 14.70 19.00 -13.74
C GLU A 483 13.23 19.17 -14.17
N VAL A 484 12.99 19.90 -15.25
CA VAL A 484 11.67 20.07 -15.83
C VAL A 484 11.69 19.81 -17.32
N CYS A 485 10.68 19.10 -17.82
CA CYS A 485 10.44 18.88 -19.24
C CYS A 485 9.08 19.48 -19.58
N SER A 486 9.08 20.49 -20.43
CA SER A 486 7.91 21.27 -20.85
C SER A 486 7.47 20.93 -22.28
N GLU A 487 6.29 21.41 -22.65
CA GLU A 487 5.73 21.31 -24.02
C GLU A 487 5.57 19.87 -24.51
N LEU A 488 5.33 18.93 -23.57
CA LEU A 488 5.21 17.51 -23.85
C LEU A 488 3.78 17.12 -24.25
N LEU A 489 3.66 16.35 -25.32
CA LEU A 489 2.45 15.60 -25.61
C LEU A 489 2.38 14.32 -24.73
N PRO A 490 1.21 13.69 -24.58
CA PRO A 490 1.08 12.47 -23.77
C PRO A 490 2.07 11.35 -24.15
N ALA A 491 2.32 11.15 -25.44
CA ALA A 491 3.31 10.16 -25.91
C ALA A 491 4.76 10.54 -25.54
N ASP A 492 5.08 11.84 -25.53
CA ASP A 492 6.41 12.33 -25.18
C ASP A 492 6.72 12.11 -23.69
N LYS A 493 5.69 12.17 -22.81
CA LYS A 493 5.86 11.84 -21.38
C LYS A 493 6.35 10.40 -21.19
N VAL A 494 5.79 9.44 -21.94
CA VAL A 494 6.23 8.03 -21.89
C VAL A 494 7.69 7.92 -22.31
N SER A 495 8.06 8.52 -23.45
CA SER A 495 9.41 8.50 -23.99
C SER A 495 10.42 9.14 -23.02
N LYS A 496 10.02 10.21 -22.33
CA LYS A 496 10.86 10.86 -21.30
C LYS A 496 11.08 9.98 -20.09
N VAL A 497 10.07 9.27 -19.63
CA VAL A 497 10.22 8.31 -18.52
C VAL A 497 11.13 7.16 -18.95
N GLU A 498 11.05 6.65 -20.18
CA GLU A 498 11.96 5.63 -20.70
C GLU A 498 13.40 6.12 -20.76
N GLU A 499 13.63 7.35 -21.19
CA GLU A 499 14.95 7.98 -21.18
C GLU A 499 15.53 8.05 -19.76
N LEU A 500 14.71 8.48 -18.77
CA LEU A 500 15.13 8.53 -17.36
C LEU A 500 15.38 7.13 -16.79
N LEU A 501 14.58 6.12 -17.19
CA LEU A 501 14.79 4.72 -16.81
C LEU A 501 16.13 4.19 -17.36
N ALA A 502 16.54 4.60 -18.56
CA ALA A 502 17.82 4.22 -19.16
C ALA A 502 19.02 4.89 -18.47
N ARG A 503 18.86 6.11 -17.96
CA ARG A 503 19.91 6.90 -17.31
C ARG A 503 20.23 6.44 -15.88
N LYS A 504 19.29 5.80 -15.17
CA LYS A 504 19.47 5.40 -13.78
C LYS A 504 20.35 4.15 -13.64
N SER A 505 21.01 3.99 -12.47
CA SER A 505 21.67 2.75 -12.08
C SER A 505 20.65 1.60 -11.95
N GLY A 506 21.06 0.37 -12.28
CA GLY A 506 20.18 -0.80 -12.20
C GLY A 506 19.62 -1.09 -10.79
N LYS A 507 20.26 -0.58 -9.73
CA LYS A 507 19.80 -0.70 -8.33
C LYS A 507 18.82 0.39 -7.93
N GLU A 508 18.83 1.53 -8.61
CA GLU A 508 17.94 2.65 -8.35
C GLU A 508 16.59 2.44 -9.02
N LYS A 509 15.54 2.99 -8.43
CA LYS A 509 14.17 2.88 -8.91
C LYS A 509 13.58 4.26 -9.16
N LEU A 510 12.74 4.33 -10.20
CA LEU A 510 12.01 5.51 -10.62
C LEU A 510 10.52 5.34 -10.29
N ALA A 511 9.99 6.28 -9.52
CA ALA A 511 8.56 6.43 -9.30
C ALA A 511 8.02 7.52 -10.22
N PHE A 512 6.89 7.26 -10.88
CA PHE A 512 6.09 8.27 -11.55
C PHE A 512 4.84 8.56 -10.74
N VAL A 513 4.51 9.82 -10.57
CA VAL A 513 3.36 10.30 -9.79
C VAL A 513 2.45 11.10 -10.73
N GLY A 514 1.19 10.71 -10.83
CA GLY A 514 0.19 11.34 -11.68
C GLY A 514 -1.22 11.23 -11.11
N ASP A 515 -2.19 11.90 -11.73
CA ASP A 515 -3.61 11.83 -11.39
C ASP A 515 -4.30 10.57 -11.95
N GLY A 516 -3.67 9.91 -12.88
CA GLY A 516 -4.01 8.58 -13.39
C GLY A 516 -4.99 8.55 -14.56
N ILE A 517 -5.74 9.58 -14.86
CA ILE A 517 -6.72 9.55 -15.97
C ILE A 517 -5.97 9.62 -17.32
N ASN A 518 -5.08 10.58 -17.46
CA ASN A 518 -4.30 10.79 -18.69
C ASN A 518 -2.94 10.11 -18.67
N ASP A 519 -2.44 9.76 -17.48
CA ASP A 519 -1.08 9.28 -17.26
C ASP A 519 -0.99 7.76 -17.07
N ALA A 520 -2.09 7.00 -17.24
CA ALA A 520 -2.11 5.54 -17.10
C ALA A 520 -0.99 4.81 -17.88
N PRO A 521 -0.68 5.19 -19.14
CA PRO A 521 0.45 4.59 -19.87
C PRO A 521 1.80 4.88 -19.20
N VAL A 522 1.99 6.07 -18.64
CA VAL A 522 3.23 6.50 -17.97
C VAL A 522 3.38 5.81 -16.61
N LEU A 523 2.29 5.73 -15.83
CA LEU A 523 2.21 5.01 -14.56
C LEU A 523 2.64 3.55 -14.72
N SER A 524 2.10 2.88 -15.73
CA SER A 524 2.42 1.47 -16.01
C SER A 524 3.85 1.26 -16.52
N ARG A 525 4.48 2.28 -17.10
CA ARG A 525 5.83 2.18 -17.68
C ARG A 525 6.94 2.41 -16.66
N ALA A 526 6.69 3.16 -15.61
CA ALA A 526 7.65 3.42 -14.53
C ALA A 526 8.05 2.15 -13.77
N ASP A 527 9.14 2.17 -12.99
CA ASP A 527 9.42 1.06 -12.05
C ASP A 527 8.31 0.93 -10.99
N ILE A 528 7.65 2.04 -10.66
CA ILE A 528 6.51 2.10 -9.76
C ILE A 528 5.64 3.31 -10.11
N GLY A 529 4.35 3.07 -10.34
CA GLY A 529 3.34 4.08 -10.56
C GLY A 529 2.62 4.45 -9.27
N ILE A 530 2.50 5.75 -9.00
CA ILE A 530 1.79 6.30 -7.83
C ILE A 530 0.67 7.20 -8.34
N ALA A 531 -0.58 6.83 -8.05
CA ALA A 531 -1.74 7.67 -8.35
C ALA A 531 -2.10 8.55 -7.15
N MET A 532 -2.43 9.82 -7.43
CA MET A 532 -2.87 10.80 -6.44
C MET A 532 -4.38 11.01 -6.50
N GLY A 533 -5.00 11.26 -5.33
CA GLY A 533 -6.39 11.67 -5.24
C GLY A 533 -7.39 10.66 -5.81
N ALA A 534 -7.09 9.38 -5.74
CA ALA A 534 -7.78 8.32 -6.48
C ALA A 534 -9.21 8.02 -6.01
N LEU A 535 -9.77 8.78 -5.08
CA LEU A 535 -11.14 8.59 -4.60
C LEU A 535 -12.23 8.80 -5.68
N GLY A 536 -11.84 9.23 -6.89
CA GLY A 536 -12.78 9.46 -8.00
C GLY A 536 -12.40 8.83 -9.34
N SER A 537 -11.19 8.24 -9.51
CA SER A 537 -10.73 7.71 -10.79
C SER A 537 -10.40 6.22 -10.73
N ASP A 538 -11.33 5.39 -11.23
CA ASP A 538 -11.13 3.94 -11.33
C ASP A 538 -9.94 3.57 -12.23
N ALA A 539 -9.74 4.31 -13.33
CA ALA A 539 -8.61 4.10 -14.23
C ALA A 539 -7.25 4.35 -13.54
N ALA A 540 -7.19 5.37 -12.67
CA ALA A 540 -5.99 5.64 -11.88
C ALA A 540 -5.70 4.52 -10.87
N ILE A 541 -6.73 4.07 -10.17
CA ILE A 541 -6.62 2.97 -9.23
C ILE A 541 -6.11 1.72 -9.95
N GLU A 542 -6.61 1.41 -11.14
CA GLU A 542 -6.21 0.19 -11.87
C GLU A 542 -4.76 0.28 -12.37
N ALA A 543 -4.35 1.40 -12.92
CA ALA A 543 -3.05 1.57 -13.57
C ALA A 543 -1.87 1.71 -12.59
N ALA A 544 -2.11 2.27 -11.39
CA ALA A 544 -1.05 2.52 -10.43
C ALA A 544 -0.71 1.30 -9.55
N ASP A 545 0.50 1.24 -9.04
CA ASP A 545 1.00 0.25 -8.08
C ASP A 545 0.76 0.68 -6.63
N ILE A 546 0.74 1.99 -6.43
CA ILE A 546 0.45 2.65 -5.15
C ILE A 546 -0.61 3.72 -5.40
N VAL A 547 -1.56 3.83 -4.49
CA VAL A 547 -2.63 4.81 -4.55
C VAL A 547 -2.60 5.65 -3.28
N LEU A 548 -2.52 6.97 -3.43
CA LEU A 548 -2.70 7.92 -2.33
C LEU A 548 -4.19 8.26 -2.26
N MET A 549 -4.78 8.03 -1.10
CA MET A 549 -6.24 8.19 -0.90
C MET A 549 -6.68 9.65 -0.83
N ASP A 550 -5.75 10.53 -0.50
CA ASP A 550 -5.93 11.97 -0.51
C ASP A 550 -4.99 12.64 -1.53
N ASP A 551 -5.21 13.93 -1.69
CA ASP A 551 -4.46 14.75 -2.65
C ASP A 551 -3.19 15.38 -2.06
N ASP A 552 -2.68 14.90 -0.89
CA ASP A 552 -1.49 15.47 -0.27
C ASP A 552 -0.18 14.85 -0.81
N PRO A 553 0.62 15.61 -1.59
CA PRO A 553 1.90 15.12 -2.12
C PRO A 553 2.93 14.78 -1.03
N LEU A 554 2.77 15.25 0.19
CA LEU A 554 3.66 14.94 1.31
C LEU A 554 3.66 13.44 1.65
N LYS A 555 2.55 12.75 1.37
CA LYS A 555 2.41 11.31 1.61
C LYS A 555 3.33 10.45 0.73
N ILE A 556 3.82 10.96 -0.40
CA ILE A 556 4.80 10.25 -1.23
C ILE A 556 6.10 10.03 -0.43
N ALA A 557 6.60 11.07 0.24
CA ALA A 557 7.78 10.96 1.08
C ALA A 557 7.56 10.01 2.27
N LYS A 558 6.37 10.04 2.85
CA LYS A 558 5.95 9.16 3.95
C LYS A 558 5.90 7.69 3.48
N ALA A 559 5.33 7.41 2.31
CA ALA A 559 5.29 6.09 1.70
C ALA A 559 6.71 5.50 1.49
N ILE A 560 7.65 6.32 1.00
CA ILE A 560 9.06 5.92 0.85
C ILE A 560 9.71 5.59 2.20
N ARG A 561 9.47 6.38 3.25
CA ARG A 561 10.01 6.12 4.60
C ARG A 561 9.43 4.84 5.20
N ILE A 562 8.12 4.62 5.06
CA ILE A 562 7.45 3.39 5.51
C ILE A 562 8.06 2.18 4.82
N SER A 563 8.22 2.23 3.49
CA SER A 563 8.82 1.16 2.70
C SER A 563 10.24 0.85 3.15
N ARG A 564 11.08 1.86 3.39
CA ARG A 564 12.46 1.67 3.88
C ARG A 564 12.50 1.09 5.28
N LYS A 565 11.61 1.51 6.16
CA LYS A 565 11.48 0.92 7.51
C LYS A 565 11.08 -0.55 7.42
N CYS A 566 10.09 -0.88 6.60
CA CYS A 566 9.65 -2.26 6.38
C CYS A 566 10.81 -3.14 5.89
N ILE A 567 11.52 -2.71 4.86
CA ILE A 567 12.67 -3.45 4.29
C ILE A 567 13.82 -3.57 5.29
N ARG A 568 14.09 -2.56 6.10
CA ARG A 568 15.08 -2.64 7.18
C ARG A 568 14.71 -3.74 8.18
N ILE A 569 13.46 -3.81 8.62
CA ILE A 569 12.97 -4.84 9.54
C ILE A 569 13.09 -6.23 8.91
N VAL A 570 12.79 -6.38 7.61
CA VAL A 570 12.98 -7.63 6.87
C VAL A 570 14.45 -8.07 6.93
N TYR A 571 15.40 -7.18 6.65
CA TYR A 571 16.82 -7.52 6.70
C TYR A 571 17.32 -7.78 8.14
N GLU A 572 16.85 -7.02 9.13
CA GLU A 572 17.13 -7.29 10.54
C GLU A 572 16.74 -8.73 10.91
N ASN A 573 15.53 -9.16 10.53
CA ASN A 573 15.06 -10.52 10.77
C ASN A 573 15.89 -11.57 10.02
N ILE A 574 16.26 -11.31 8.76
CA ILE A 574 17.09 -12.23 7.95
C ILE A 574 18.46 -12.44 8.62
N TYR A 575 19.19 -11.36 8.90
CA TYR A 575 20.52 -11.47 9.45
C TYR A 575 20.52 -12.06 10.86
N PHE A 576 19.57 -11.65 11.70
CA PHE A 576 19.41 -12.17 13.04
C PHE A 576 19.13 -13.68 13.05
N ALA A 577 18.12 -14.11 12.27
CA ALA A 577 17.73 -15.51 12.22
C ALA A 577 18.85 -16.40 11.63
N ILE A 578 19.51 -15.97 10.54
CA ILE A 578 20.61 -16.74 9.94
C ILE A 578 21.79 -16.79 10.89
N GLY A 579 22.16 -15.67 11.52
CA GLY A 579 23.30 -15.60 12.43
C GLY A 579 23.16 -16.56 13.63
N ILE A 580 22.01 -16.52 14.31
CA ILE A 580 21.74 -17.44 15.44
C ILE A 580 21.72 -18.89 14.95
N LYS A 581 21.12 -19.18 13.79
CA LYS A 581 21.08 -20.56 13.26
C LYS A 581 22.47 -21.11 12.95
N VAL A 582 23.33 -20.34 12.32
CA VAL A 582 24.72 -20.76 12.03
C VAL A 582 25.46 -21.10 13.33
N ILE A 583 25.34 -20.25 14.36
CA ILE A 583 25.93 -20.49 15.67
C ILE A 583 25.37 -21.80 16.27
N CYS A 584 24.05 -21.96 16.30
CA CYS A 584 23.43 -23.15 16.86
C CYS A 584 23.78 -24.43 16.11
N LEU A 585 23.86 -24.39 14.77
CA LEU A 585 24.29 -25.54 13.95
C LEU A 585 25.73 -25.97 14.27
N ILE A 586 26.64 -25.01 14.43
CA ILE A 586 28.03 -25.29 14.83
C ILE A 586 28.07 -25.94 16.22
N LEU A 587 27.36 -25.36 17.21
CA LEU A 587 27.29 -25.89 18.56
C LEU A 587 26.64 -27.28 18.61
N GLY A 588 25.63 -27.52 17.80
CA GLY A 588 24.97 -28.83 17.67
C GLY A 588 25.89 -29.89 17.06
N ALA A 589 26.61 -29.54 15.97
CA ALA A 589 27.58 -30.44 15.35
C ALA A 589 28.74 -30.80 16.29
N LEU A 590 29.22 -29.83 17.08
CA LEU A 590 30.23 -30.07 18.12
C LEU A 590 29.72 -30.88 19.32
N GLY A 591 28.39 -31.06 19.46
CA GLY A 591 27.77 -31.77 20.58
C GLY A 591 27.68 -30.95 21.87
N ILE A 592 27.85 -29.62 21.79
CA ILE A 592 27.71 -28.68 22.91
C ILE A 592 26.23 -28.36 23.14
N ALA A 593 25.46 -28.14 22.09
CA ALA A 593 24.04 -27.91 22.19
C ALA A 593 23.26 -29.23 22.24
N ASN A 594 22.39 -29.35 23.22
CA ASN A 594 21.40 -30.43 23.29
C ASN A 594 20.12 -30.06 22.55
N MET A 595 19.22 -31.02 22.40
CA MET A 595 17.98 -30.84 21.65
C MET A 595 17.03 -29.79 22.27
N TRP A 596 17.04 -29.66 23.61
CA TRP A 596 16.28 -28.61 24.31
C TRP A 596 16.75 -27.19 23.97
N ALA A 597 18.07 -26.99 24.00
CA ALA A 597 18.67 -25.71 23.62
C ALA A 597 18.37 -25.38 22.15
N ALA A 598 18.41 -26.40 21.28
CA ALA A 598 18.10 -26.26 19.85
C ALA A 598 16.69 -25.73 19.60
N ILE A 599 15.69 -26.32 20.24
CA ILE A 599 14.29 -25.93 20.08
C ILE A 599 14.03 -24.57 20.70
N PHE A 600 14.55 -24.35 21.91
CA PHE A 600 14.40 -23.07 22.59
C PHE A 600 14.98 -21.92 21.73
N ALA A 601 16.14 -22.13 21.11
CA ALA A 601 16.73 -21.18 20.19
C ALA A 601 15.84 -20.97 18.94
N ASP A 602 15.29 -22.02 18.34
CA ASP A 602 14.45 -21.89 17.13
C ASP A 602 13.13 -21.16 17.42
N VAL A 603 12.40 -21.57 18.46
CA VAL A 603 11.14 -20.93 18.87
C VAL A 603 11.39 -19.51 19.39
N GLY A 604 12.45 -19.30 20.17
CA GLY A 604 12.82 -17.98 20.68
C GLY A 604 13.17 -16.99 19.58
N VAL A 605 13.97 -17.41 18.60
CA VAL A 605 14.31 -16.59 17.42
C VAL A 605 13.07 -16.25 16.61
N MET A 606 12.16 -17.22 16.42
CA MET A 606 10.90 -16.98 15.72
C MET A 606 10.04 -15.94 16.44
N VAL A 607 9.88 -16.04 17.76
CA VAL A 607 9.10 -15.08 18.55
C VAL A 607 9.69 -13.68 18.43
N ILE A 608 11.00 -13.53 18.59
CA ILE A 608 11.69 -12.24 18.47
C ILE A 608 11.49 -11.66 17.06
N ALA A 609 11.67 -12.47 16.02
CA ALA A 609 11.50 -12.04 14.63
C ALA A 609 10.06 -11.61 14.32
N VAL A 610 9.05 -12.31 14.88
CA VAL A 610 7.63 -11.93 14.76
C VAL A 610 7.36 -10.62 15.49
N LEU A 611 7.87 -10.42 16.69
CA LEU A 611 7.72 -9.17 17.44
C LEU A 611 8.39 -7.99 16.71
N ASN A 612 9.57 -8.24 16.12
CA ASN A 612 10.24 -7.24 15.29
C ASN A 612 9.43 -6.91 14.04
N ALA A 613 8.82 -7.90 13.37
CA ALA A 613 7.97 -7.70 12.19
C ALA A 613 6.77 -6.79 12.48
N ILE A 614 6.13 -6.94 13.66
CA ILE A 614 4.99 -6.12 14.08
C ILE A 614 5.36 -4.62 14.19
N ARG A 615 6.64 -4.28 14.42
CA ARG A 615 7.11 -2.88 14.45
C ARG A 615 6.86 -2.13 13.13
N ALA A 616 6.70 -2.85 12.03
CA ALA A 616 6.37 -2.23 10.74
C ALA A 616 4.97 -1.59 10.69
N LEU A 617 4.05 -1.98 11.59
CA LEU A 617 2.73 -1.36 11.75
C LEU A 617 2.77 0.06 12.35
N PHE A 618 3.82 0.39 13.11
CA PHE A 618 3.87 1.64 13.87
C PHE A 618 4.56 2.75 13.06
N VAL A 619 3.79 3.47 12.25
CA VAL A 619 4.28 4.45 11.27
C VAL A 619 4.02 5.92 11.62
N LYS A 620 3.26 6.21 12.70
CA LYS A 620 2.87 7.58 13.09
C LYS A 620 4.04 8.56 13.35
N ARG A 621 5.25 8.07 13.60
CA ARG A 621 6.44 8.89 13.93
C ARG A 621 7.47 8.96 12.79
N LEU A 622 7.08 8.64 11.56
CA LEU A 622 7.98 8.63 10.40
C LEU A 622 7.95 9.96 9.61
#